data_f06faeb9b72435022228ec0b7440ee53
#
_entry.id   f06faeb9b72435022228ec0b7440ee53
#
_cell.length_a   1.000
_cell.length_b   1.000
_cell.length_c   1.000
_cell.angle_alpha   90.00
_cell.angle_beta   90.00
_cell.angle_gamma   90.00
#
_symmetry.space_group_name_H-M   'P 1'
#
loop_
_entity.id
_entity.type
_entity.pdbx_description
1 polymer ?
#
loop_
_entity_poly.entity_id
_entity_poly.type
_entity_poly.pdbx_seq_one_letter_code
_entity_poly.pdbx_strand_id
1 'polypeptide(L)'
;VLRRAGAVRVHSFTELFSAAKCLAARYRPVSKRLAIIANGGGPGVLAADWVNEIHLELGRLSPEVAAQLAPQLPPLAALSDLVDVSEFAQPEHFRLAIEAALNDAQVGGVLVIFSPRIGIDSTAVAEAVAEAKRRAAKPLLTCWMGDTTVGAAREVLHKAQIPTFRPPEAA
;
A
#
# COMPACT_ATOMS: atom_id res chain seq x y z
N VAL A 1 -16.99 -8.92 -25.80
CA VAL A 1 -18.24 -9.16 -25.03
C VAL A 1 -17.95 -9.23 -23.54
N LEU A 2 -17.07 -10.11 -23.05
CA LEU A 2 -16.82 -10.33 -21.62
C LEU A 2 -16.33 -9.06 -20.87
N ARG A 3 -15.42 -8.28 -21.44
CA ARG A 3 -14.97 -7.01 -20.84
C ARG A 3 -16.11 -6.02 -20.61
N ARG A 4 -17.07 -5.95 -21.56
CA ARG A 4 -18.26 -5.07 -21.41
C ARG A 4 -19.21 -5.55 -20.32
N ALA A 5 -19.15 -6.85 -20.00
CA ALA A 5 -19.92 -7.45 -18.89
C ALA A 5 -19.18 -7.37 -17.55
N GLY A 6 -18.08 -6.64 -17.46
CA GLY A 6 -17.31 -6.46 -16.21
C GLY A 6 -16.38 -7.63 -15.86
N ALA A 7 -16.14 -8.57 -16.79
CA ALA A 7 -15.20 -9.67 -16.54
C ALA A 7 -13.74 -9.17 -16.56
N VAL A 8 -12.99 -9.57 -15.57
CA VAL A 8 -11.54 -9.33 -15.47
C VAL A 8 -10.81 -10.48 -16.14
N ARG A 9 -9.99 -10.17 -17.13
CA ARG A 9 -9.13 -11.15 -17.79
C ARG A 9 -7.80 -11.24 -17.03
N VAL A 10 -7.39 -12.45 -16.69
CA VAL A 10 -6.12 -12.77 -16.05
C VAL A 10 -5.32 -13.73 -16.94
N HIS A 11 -4.00 -13.76 -16.80
CA HIS A 11 -3.09 -14.54 -17.64
C HIS A 11 -2.38 -15.66 -16.87
N SER A 12 -2.53 -15.70 -15.55
CA SER A 12 -1.94 -16.74 -14.70
C SER A 12 -2.83 -17.06 -13.50
N PHE A 13 -2.56 -18.21 -12.84
CA PHE A 13 -3.21 -18.55 -11.58
C PHE A 13 -2.89 -17.54 -10.47
N THR A 14 -1.67 -17.00 -10.45
CA THR A 14 -1.28 -15.96 -9.49
C THR A 14 -2.15 -14.73 -9.67
N GLU A 15 -2.32 -14.24 -10.88
CA GLU A 15 -3.21 -13.11 -11.18
C GLU A 15 -4.67 -13.42 -10.82
N LEU A 16 -5.14 -14.67 -11.06
CA LEU A 16 -6.50 -15.06 -10.71
C LEU A 16 -6.75 -14.91 -9.20
N PHE A 17 -5.85 -15.42 -8.36
CA PHE A 17 -5.98 -15.30 -6.92
C PHE A 17 -5.79 -13.88 -6.42
N SER A 18 -4.90 -13.10 -7.04
CA SER A 18 -4.71 -11.67 -6.73
C SER A 18 -5.99 -10.88 -7.05
N ALA A 19 -6.53 -11.04 -8.24
CA ALA A 19 -7.79 -10.40 -8.64
C ALA A 19 -8.96 -10.80 -7.73
N ALA A 20 -9.06 -12.09 -7.37
CA ALA A 20 -10.09 -12.58 -6.47
C ALA A 20 -10.01 -11.94 -5.08
N LYS A 21 -8.81 -11.76 -4.52
CA LYS A 21 -8.59 -11.06 -3.24
C LYS A 21 -9.08 -9.61 -3.30
N CYS A 22 -8.71 -8.88 -4.38
CA CYS A 22 -9.12 -7.49 -4.56
C CYS A 22 -10.65 -7.38 -4.73
N LEU A 23 -11.26 -8.26 -5.51
CA LEU A 23 -12.71 -8.28 -5.71
C LEU A 23 -13.47 -8.61 -4.41
N ALA A 24 -12.94 -9.55 -3.61
CA ALA A 24 -13.53 -9.91 -2.31
C ALA A 24 -13.50 -8.74 -1.32
N ALA A 25 -12.50 -7.87 -1.39
CA ALA A 25 -12.42 -6.66 -0.57
C ALA A 25 -13.45 -5.59 -0.96
N ARG A 26 -14.13 -5.75 -2.11
CA ARG A 26 -15.20 -4.85 -2.61
C ARG A 26 -14.78 -3.38 -2.68
N TYR A 27 -13.52 -3.12 -2.95
CA TYR A 27 -13.01 -1.75 -3.07
C TYR A 27 -13.64 -1.03 -4.27
N ARG A 28 -13.92 0.25 -4.06
CA ARG A 28 -14.36 1.16 -5.11
C ARG A 28 -13.33 2.29 -5.21
N PRO A 29 -12.39 2.21 -6.17
CA PRO A 29 -11.44 3.30 -6.38
C PRO A 29 -12.20 4.57 -6.77
N VAL A 30 -11.81 5.69 -6.15
CA VAL A 30 -12.41 7.01 -6.45
C VAL A 30 -11.68 7.72 -7.58
N SER A 31 -10.46 7.29 -7.91
CA SER A 31 -9.68 7.78 -9.05
C SER A 31 -8.61 6.74 -9.43
N LYS A 32 -7.86 7.01 -10.51
CA LYS A 32 -6.74 6.18 -10.96
C LYS A 32 -5.42 6.49 -10.25
N ARG A 33 -5.40 7.36 -9.25
CA ARG A 33 -4.19 7.80 -8.54
C ARG A 33 -3.90 6.90 -7.35
N LEU A 34 -2.82 6.12 -7.45
CA LEU A 34 -2.35 5.19 -6.43
C LEU A 34 -1.16 5.80 -5.69
N ALA A 35 -1.31 6.06 -4.40
CA ALA A 35 -0.18 6.44 -3.55
C ALA A 35 0.57 5.18 -3.10
N ILE A 36 1.90 5.23 -3.16
CA ILE A 36 2.79 4.16 -2.70
C ILE A 36 3.47 4.63 -1.42
N ILE A 37 3.34 3.83 -0.35
CA ILE A 37 4.01 4.05 0.92
C ILE A 37 4.96 2.87 1.16
N ALA A 38 6.25 3.14 1.35
CA ALA A 38 7.25 2.10 1.53
C ALA A 38 8.29 2.48 2.58
N ASN A 39 8.86 1.51 3.28
CA ASN A 39 10.02 1.69 4.15
C ASN A 39 11.33 1.27 3.47
N GLY A 40 11.51 1.71 2.25
CA GLY A 40 12.70 1.45 1.43
C GLY A 40 12.45 1.78 -0.03
N GLY A 41 13.36 2.55 -0.63
CA GLY A 41 13.19 3.10 -1.97
C GLY A 41 13.06 2.04 -3.08
N GLY A 42 13.85 0.96 -3.04
CA GLY A 42 13.90 -0.03 -4.13
C GLY A 42 12.55 -0.63 -4.51
N PRO A 43 11.85 -1.32 -3.59
CA PRO A 43 10.52 -1.87 -3.87
C PRO A 43 9.47 -0.81 -4.22
N GLY A 44 9.58 0.39 -3.63
CA GLY A 44 8.70 1.52 -3.94
C GLY A 44 8.86 2.00 -5.39
N VAL A 45 10.09 2.11 -5.86
CA VAL A 45 10.41 2.50 -7.25
C VAL A 45 9.92 1.44 -8.23
N LEU A 46 10.16 0.15 -7.98
CA LEU A 46 9.63 -0.92 -8.82
C LEU A 46 8.10 -0.88 -8.93
N ALA A 47 7.41 -0.64 -7.81
CA ALA A 47 5.96 -0.48 -7.84
C ALA A 47 5.52 0.75 -8.62
N ALA A 48 6.26 1.85 -8.55
CA ALA A 48 5.98 3.07 -9.31
C ALA A 48 6.14 2.84 -10.82
N ASP A 49 7.15 2.08 -11.25
CA ASP A 49 7.32 1.69 -12.65
C ASP A 49 6.11 0.87 -13.14
N TRP A 50 5.65 -0.11 -12.37
CA TRP A 50 4.46 -0.90 -12.70
C TRP A 50 3.18 -0.06 -12.78
N VAL A 51 3.00 0.93 -11.91
CA VAL A 51 1.86 1.86 -11.95
C VAL A 51 1.75 2.52 -13.34
N ASN A 52 2.88 2.96 -13.89
CA ASN A 52 2.94 3.55 -15.22
C ASN A 52 2.59 2.53 -16.33
N GLU A 53 3.11 1.32 -16.25
CA GLU A 53 2.85 0.26 -17.24
C GLU A 53 1.36 -0.15 -17.30
N ILE A 54 0.68 -0.20 -16.16
CA ILE A 54 -0.76 -0.56 -16.11
C ILE A 54 -1.70 0.65 -16.29
N HIS A 55 -1.17 1.80 -16.71
CA HIS A 55 -1.94 3.03 -16.99
C HIS A 55 -2.70 3.58 -15.77
N LEU A 56 -2.17 3.40 -14.57
CA LEU A 56 -2.52 4.16 -13.39
C LEU A 56 -1.63 5.40 -13.29
N GLU A 57 -1.98 6.29 -12.39
CA GLU A 57 -1.21 7.50 -12.07
C GLU A 57 -0.64 7.38 -10.66
N LEU A 58 0.57 7.89 -10.44
CA LEU A 58 1.10 8.02 -9.09
C LEU A 58 0.30 9.06 -8.30
N GLY A 59 -0.22 8.65 -7.16
CA GLY A 59 -0.98 9.49 -6.25
C GLY A 59 -0.04 10.20 -5.28
N ARG A 60 0.41 11.40 -5.63
CA ARG A 60 1.20 12.25 -4.73
C ARG A 60 0.32 12.84 -3.64
N LEU A 61 0.89 13.03 -2.46
CA LEU A 61 0.22 13.81 -1.42
C LEU A 61 0.14 15.29 -1.84
N SER A 62 -0.95 15.94 -1.46
CA SER A 62 -1.03 17.40 -1.64
C SER A 62 0.09 18.10 -0.86
N PRO A 63 0.57 19.27 -1.32
CA PRO A 63 1.64 19.99 -0.65
C PRO A 63 1.34 20.27 0.84
N GLU A 64 0.09 20.56 1.15
CA GLU A 64 -0.37 20.83 2.51
C GLU A 64 -0.27 19.60 3.41
N VAL A 65 -0.73 18.44 2.91
CA VAL A 65 -0.66 17.17 3.64
C VAL A 65 0.79 16.72 3.80
N ALA A 66 1.60 16.86 2.75
CA ALA A 66 3.03 16.54 2.81
C ALA A 66 3.78 17.41 3.84
N ALA A 67 3.50 18.72 3.87
CA ALA A 67 4.11 19.63 4.83
C ALA A 67 3.72 19.31 6.30
N GLN A 68 2.50 18.84 6.54
CA GLN A 68 2.04 18.41 7.86
C GLN A 68 2.64 17.06 8.28
N LEU A 69 2.82 16.14 7.35
CA LEU A 69 3.34 14.81 7.62
C LEU A 69 4.86 14.80 7.81
N ALA A 70 5.61 15.56 7.02
CA ALA A 70 7.07 15.53 7.00
C ALA A 70 7.75 15.64 8.39
N PRO A 71 7.36 16.56 9.29
CA PRO A 71 7.99 16.69 10.61
C PRO A 71 7.67 15.52 11.56
N GLN A 72 6.72 14.65 11.21
CA GLN A 72 6.29 13.51 12.02
C GLN A 72 6.95 12.20 11.58
N LEU A 73 7.71 12.22 10.49
CA LEU A 73 8.40 11.05 9.97
C LEU A 73 9.86 11.00 10.44
N PRO A 74 10.49 9.82 10.45
CA PRO A 74 11.88 9.68 10.87
C PRO A 74 12.83 10.34 9.88
N PRO A 75 14.11 10.56 10.25
CA PRO A 75 15.15 11.01 9.33
C PRO A 75 15.21 10.14 8.07
N LEU A 76 15.58 10.77 6.96
CA LEU A 76 15.67 10.14 5.62
C LEU A 76 14.32 9.75 5.00
N ALA A 77 13.19 10.06 5.62
CA ALA A 77 11.91 9.98 4.95
C ALA A 77 11.82 10.97 3.78
N ALA A 78 11.18 10.57 2.70
CA ALA A 78 11.02 11.38 1.50
C ALA A 78 9.57 11.35 1.00
N LEU A 79 9.01 12.54 0.77
CA LEU A 79 7.65 12.73 0.26
C LEU A 79 7.72 13.34 -1.14
N SER A 80 7.85 12.48 -2.15
CA SER A 80 7.96 12.88 -3.55
C SER A 80 6.91 12.15 -4.41
N ASP A 81 7.31 11.41 -5.42
CA ASP A 81 6.45 10.57 -6.25
C ASP A 81 5.91 9.37 -5.47
N LEU A 82 6.62 8.96 -4.44
CA LEU A 82 6.20 7.97 -3.46
C LEU A 82 6.46 8.51 -2.04
N VAL A 83 5.79 7.93 -1.06
CA VAL A 83 5.99 8.20 0.36
C VAL A 83 6.98 7.17 0.91
N ASP A 84 8.27 7.51 0.91
CA ASP A 84 9.27 6.70 1.60
C ASP A 84 9.31 7.12 3.08
N VAL A 85 8.77 6.25 3.94
CA VAL A 85 8.76 6.50 5.38
C VAL A 85 10.09 6.23 6.07
N SER A 86 11.15 5.88 5.30
CA SER A 86 12.49 5.51 5.77
C SER A 86 12.58 4.09 6.34
N GLU A 87 13.77 3.52 6.27
CA GLU A 87 14.09 2.21 6.88
C GLU A 87 14.03 2.21 8.42
N PHE A 88 13.99 3.39 9.06
CA PHE A 88 13.85 3.56 10.50
C PHE A 88 12.39 3.70 10.95
N ALA A 89 11.44 3.60 10.02
CA ALA A 89 10.03 3.80 10.30
C ALA A 89 9.49 2.77 11.31
N GLN A 90 8.90 3.26 12.39
CA GLN A 90 8.18 2.51 13.39
C GLN A 90 6.69 2.37 12.99
N PRO A 91 5.90 1.49 13.62
CA PRO A 91 4.48 1.31 13.31
C PRO A 91 3.68 2.60 13.22
N GLU A 92 3.94 3.55 14.11
CA GLU A 92 3.28 4.85 14.15
C GLU A 92 3.51 5.67 12.87
N HIS A 93 4.73 5.66 12.32
CA HIS A 93 5.04 6.39 11.09
C HIS A 93 4.26 5.84 9.88
N PHE A 94 4.09 4.52 9.82
CA PHE A 94 3.22 3.89 8.82
C PHE A 94 1.77 4.33 8.98
N ARG A 95 1.25 4.31 10.22
CA ARG A 95 -0.11 4.75 10.51
C ARG A 95 -0.35 6.18 10.05
N LEU A 96 0.52 7.11 10.43
CA LEU A 96 0.43 8.52 10.06
C LEU A 96 0.46 8.72 8.54
N ALA A 97 1.40 8.08 7.84
CA ALA A 97 1.51 8.19 6.39
C ALA A 97 0.29 7.62 5.66
N ILE A 98 -0.24 6.49 6.12
CA ILE A 98 -1.43 5.87 5.55
C ILE A 98 -2.68 6.71 5.80
N GLU A 99 -2.89 7.20 7.01
CA GLU A 99 -4.02 8.08 7.32
C GLU A 99 -3.97 9.38 6.50
N ALA A 100 -2.79 9.98 6.37
CA ALA A 100 -2.58 11.16 5.53
C ALA A 100 -2.96 10.89 4.07
N ALA A 101 -2.48 9.79 3.48
CA ALA A 101 -2.77 9.43 2.09
C ALA A 101 -4.24 9.05 1.88
N LEU A 102 -4.85 8.28 2.78
CA LEU A 102 -6.25 7.87 2.67
C LEU A 102 -7.21 9.07 2.79
N ASN A 103 -6.84 10.11 3.52
CA ASN A 103 -7.66 11.33 3.68
C ASN A 103 -7.38 12.38 2.59
N ASP A 104 -6.27 12.29 1.86
CA ASP A 104 -5.93 13.25 0.81
C ASP A 104 -6.83 13.09 -0.42
N ALA A 105 -7.48 14.17 -0.85
CA ALA A 105 -8.37 14.17 -2.02
C ALA A 105 -7.65 13.82 -3.35
N GLN A 106 -6.33 14.00 -3.42
CA GLN A 106 -5.54 13.66 -4.59
C GLN A 106 -5.25 12.16 -4.73
N VAL A 107 -5.48 11.38 -3.69
CA VAL A 107 -5.21 9.93 -3.65
C VAL A 107 -6.49 9.15 -3.87
N GLY A 108 -6.48 8.19 -4.80
CA GLY A 108 -7.60 7.30 -5.11
C GLY A 108 -7.54 5.95 -4.40
N GLY A 109 -6.34 5.52 -4.03
CA GLY A 109 -6.04 4.29 -3.30
C GLY A 109 -4.61 4.29 -2.80
N VAL A 110 -4.27 3.36 -1.91
CA VAL A 110 -2.94 3.28 -1.28
C VAL A 110 -2.39 1.86 -1.41
N LEU A 111 -1.13 1.75 -1.82
CA LEU A 111 -0.33 0.53 -1.73
C LEU A 111 0.74 0.72 -0.65
N VAL A 112 0.71 -0.12 0.39
CA VAL A 112 1.74 -0.14 1.43
C VAL A 112 2.71 -1.28 1.17
N ILE A 113 3.99 -0.97 1.07
CA ILE A 113 5.05 -1.95 0.87
C ILE A 113 5.91 -1.98 2.13
N PHE A 114 5.94 -3.14 2.78
CA PHE A 114 6.78 -3.37 3.94
C PHE A 114 7.95 -4.29 3.58
N SER A 115 9.16 -3.78 3.78
CA SER A 115 10.42 -4.54 3.70
C SER A 115 10.92 -4.79 5.12
N PRO A 116 11.11 -6.06 5.55
CA PRO A 116 11.59 -6.36 6.89
C PRO A 116 12.93 -5.69 7.20
N ARG A 117 13.02 -5.12 8.40
CA ARG A 117 14.24 -4.50 8.93
C ARG A 117 14.51 -5.00 10.35
N ILE A 118 15.78 -5.09 10.70
CA ILE A 118 16.20 -5.46 12.06
C ILE A 118 15.68 -4.38 13.03
N GLY A 119 15.05 -4.81 14.10
CA GLY A 119 14.49 -3.92 15.13
C GLY A 119 13.11 -3.34 14.83
N ILE A 120 12.50 -3.70 13.69
CA ILE A 120 11.12 -3.30 13.36
C ILE A 120 10.21 -4.53 13.46
N ASP A 121 9.21 -4.45 14.32
CA ASP A 121 8.20 -5.51 14.45
C ASP A 121 7.20 -5.44 13.30
N SER A 122 7.30 -6.41 12.38
CA SER A 122 6.42 -6.52 11.23
C SER A 122 4.94 -6.69 11.59
N THR A 123 4.66 -7.31 12.74
CA THR A 123 3.29 -7.55 13.22
C THR A 123 2.69 -6.25 13.76
N ALA A 124 3.44 -5.50 14.56
CA ALA A 124 3.01 -4.19 15.04
C ALA A 124 2.77 -3.20 13.90
N VAL A 125 3.59 -3.23 12.82
CA VAL A 125 3.33 -2.44 11.61
C VAL A 125 2.04 -2.87 10.93
N ALA A 126 1.77 -4.18 10.81
CA ALA A 126 0.54 -4.68 10.21
C ALA A 126 -0.71 -4.27 11.03
N GLU A 127 -0.62 -4.26 12.35
CA GLU A 127 -1.68 -3.77 13.24
C GLU A 127 -1.95 -2.27 13.03
N ALA A 128 -0.91 -1.46 12.92
CA ALA A 128 -1.02 -0.04 12.60
C ALA A 128 -1.69 0.22 11.24
N VAL A 129 -1.34 -0.58 10.23
CA VAL A 129 -2.00 -0.55 8.90
C VAL A 129 -3.48 -0.91 9.01
N ALA A 130 -3.80 -1.96 9.75
CA ALA A 130 -5.18 -2.40 9.96
C ALA A 130 -6.01 -1.35 10.70
N GLU A 131 -5.41 -0.66 11.66
CA GLU A 131 -6.06 0.45 12.36
C GLU A 131 -6.37 1.63 11.44
N ALA A 132 -5.40 2.09 10.67
CA ALA A 132 -5.58 3.18 9.69
C ALA A 132 -6.70 2.85 8.69
N LYS A 133 -6.78 1.59 8.23
CA LYS A 133 -7.82 1.14 7.30
C LYS A 133 -9.23 1.22 7.88
N ARG A 134 -9.44 0.93 9.16
CA ARG A 134 -10.78 0.96 9.78
C ARG A 134 -11.49 2.30 9.65
N ARG A 135 -10.74 3.38 9.51
CA ARG A 135 -11.24 4.76 9.44
C ARG A 135 -11.42 5.28 8.01
N ALA A 136 -11.10 4.47 7.00
CA ALA A 136 -11.05 4.93 5.62
C ALA A 136 -11.84 4.04 4.65
N ALA A 137 -12.50 4.67 3.68
CA ALA A 137 -13.28 4.00 2.65
C ALA A 137 -12.46 3.67 1.39
N LYS A 138 -11.35 4.39 1.15
CA LYS A 138 -10.51 4.19 -0.04
C LYS A 138 -9.83 2.82 -0.06
N PRO A 139 -9.51 2.27 -1.23
CA PRO A 139 -8.74 1.04 -1.37
C PRO A 139 -7.39 1.12 -0.64
N LEU A 140 -7.06 0.06 0.10
CA LEU A 140 -5.76 -0.14 0.71
C LEU A 140 -5.29 -1.55 0.38
N LEU A 141 -4.20 -1.64 -0.37
CA LEU A 141 -3.51 -2.86 -0.70
C LEU A 141 -2.18 -2.91 0.05
N THR A 142 -1.69 -4.10 0.31
CA THR A 142 -0.42 -4.25 1.01
C THR A 142 0.49 -5.25 0.30
N CYS A 143 1.78 -5.01 0.32
CA CYS A 143 2.83 -5.93 -0.05
C CYS A 143 3.75 -6.14 1.15
N TRP A 144 3.69 -7.33 1.76
CA TRP A 144 4.56 -7.71 2.87
C TRP A 144 5.67 -8.62 2.35
N MET A 145 6.82 -8.02 2.11
CA MET A 145 7.99 -8.73 1.56
C MET A 145 8.60 -9.66 2.63
N GLY A 146 9.27 -10.69 2.17
CA GLY A 146 9.80 -11.76 3.04
C GLY A 146 8.88 -12.98 3.09
N ASP A 147 9.26 -13.99 3.86
CA ASP A 147 8.49 -15.24 3.97
C ASP A 147 8.10 -15.55 5.42
N THR A 148 8.86 -16.36 6.12
CA THR A 148 8.55 -16.81 7.48
C THR A 148 8.54 -15.68 8.50
N THR A 149 9.43 -14.71 8.34
CA THR A 149 9.60 -13.56 9.27
C THR A 149 8.39 -12.62 9.31
N VAL A 150 7.52 -12.69 8.31
CA VAL A 150 6.34 -11.81 8.21
C VAL A 150 5.02 -12.59 8.20
N GLY A 151 5.07 -13.88 8.52
CA GLY A 151 3.88 -14.75 8.51
C GLY A 151 2.78 -14.24 9.45
N ALA A 152 3.12 -13.93 10.70
CA ALA A 152 2.18 -13.41 11.69
C ALA A 152 1.58 -12.06 11.26
N ALA A 153 2.38 -11.18 10.67
CA ALA A 153 1.91 -9.91 10.14
C ALA A 153 0.87 -10.08 9.02
N ARG A 154 1.09 -11.02 8.11
CA ARG A 154 0.12 -11.35 7.04
C ARG A 154 -1.20 -11.87 7.60
N GLU A 155 -1.17 -12.64 8.68
CA GLU A 155 -2.39 -13.10 9.37
C GLU A 155 -3.19 -11.92 9.95
N VAL A 156 -2.53 -10.92 10.53
CA VAL A 156 -3.19 -9.69 11.00
C VAL A 156 -3.89 -8.99 9.84
N LEU A 157 -3.20 -8.78 8.72
CA LEU A 157 -3.76 -8.13 7.54
C LEU A 157 -4.92 -8.93 6.93
N HIS A 158 -4.79 -10.26 6.88
CA HIS A 158 -5.84 -11.15 6.41
C HIS A 158 -7.11 -11.07 7.28
N LYS A 159 -6.96 -11.10 8.61
CA LYS A 159 -8.08 -10.94 9.56
C LYS A 159 -8.74 -9.56 9.42
N ALA A 160 -7.97 -8.53 9.09
CA ALA A 160 -8.47 -7.20 8.79
C ALA A 160 -9.09 -7.06 7.38
N GLN A 161 -9.14 -8.15 6.60
CA GLN A 161 -9.64 -8.20 5.22
C GLN A 161 -8.90 -7.23 4.28
N ILE A 162 -7.61 -7.02 4.51
CA ILE A 162 -6.74 -6.21 3.67
C ILE A 162 -6.02 -7.14 2.68
N PRO A 163 -6.19 -6.95 1.35
CA PRO A 163 -5.48 -7.72 0.36
C PRO A 163 -3.97 -7.57 0.53
N THR A 164 -3.27 -8.69 0.66
CA THR A 164 -1.83 -8.73 0.93
C THR A 164 -1.15 -9.61 -0.12
N PHE A 165 -0.06 -9.09 -0.67
CA PHE A 165 0.73 -9.72 -1.73
C PHE A 165 2.17 -9.89 -1.28
N ARG A 166 2.92 -10.78 -1.96
CA ARG A 166 4.35 -10.98 -1.67
C ARG A 166 5.21 -10.01 -2.45
N PRO A 167 5.16 -9.98 -3.79
CA PRO A 167 5.83 -8.97 -4.58
C PRO A 167 4.89 -7.80 -4.91
N PRO A 168 5.40 -6.59 -5.10
CA PRO A 168 4.60 -5.40 -5.40
C PRO A 168 3.80 -5.49 -6.70
N GLU A 169 4.35 -6.14 -7.72
CA GLU A 169 3.71 -6.32 -9.04
C GLU A 169 2.47 -7.24 -9.01
N ALA A 170 2.24 -7.94 -7.92
CA ALA A 170 1.06 -8.79 -7.73
C ALA A 170 -0.11 -8.04 -7.07
N ALA A 171 0.14 -6.83 -6.56
CA ALA A 171 -0.88 -6.00 -5.91
C ALA A 171 -1.61 -5.11 -6.90
#